data_e2e0769cbcc23b2a7c77ba655cde5259
#
_entry.id   e2e0769cbcc23b2a7c77ba655cde5259
#
_cell.length_a   1.000
_cell.length_b   1.000
_cell.length_c   1.000
_cell.angle_alpha   90.00
_cell.angle_beta   90.00
_cell.angle_gamma   90.00
#
_symmetry.space_group_name_H-M   'P 1'
#
loop_
_entity.id
_entity.type
_entity.pdbx_description
1 polymer ?
#
loop_
_entity_poly.entity_id
_entity_poly.type
_entity_poly.pdbx_seq_one_letter_code
_entity_poly.pdbx_strand_id
1 'polypeptide(L)'
;MYKRQHAEATPHHFTLTDEAVIKYGSLAKMNPPLRTEKDRLAIIQGLCDGTIDIIATDHAPHSAEEKSRPIPSAPSGIIGLETSLALGITSLVRPGHLTLNQLLEKMTVNPAHLYHLPSGKLEPGAPADLVLFDPNEKWIPTEYHSKSCNSPFTGWELYGKVKRTICAGKTVYTD
;
A
#
# COMPACT_ATOMS: atom_id res chain seq x y z
N MET A 1 -27.25 -9.62 -2.83
CA MET A 1 -26.54 -10.46 -1.84
C MET A 1 -25.91 -9.55 -0.83
N TYR A 2 -26.22 -9.66 0.47
CA TYR A 2 -25.56 -8.82 1.47
C TYR A 2 -24.15 -9.35 1.69
N LYS A 3 -23.12 -8.57 1.32
CA LYS A 3 -21.73 -8.89 1.62
C LYS A 3 -21.51 -8.68 3.12
N ARG A 4 -21.35 -9.76 3.87
CA ARG A 4 -21.11 -9.73 5.32
C ARG A 4 -19.63 -9.79 5.69
N GLN A 5 -18.78 -10.08 4.72
CA GLN A 5 -17.34 -10.22 4.88
C GLN A 5 -16.64 -9.31 3.90
N HIS A 6 -15.52 -8.76 4.32
CA HIS A 6 -14.61 -7.97 3.49
C HIS A 6 -13.28 -8.68 3.41
N ALA A 7 -12.59 -8.51 2.29
CA ALA A 7 -11.24 -9.01 2.08
C ALA A 7 -10.32 -7.86 1.75
N GLU A 8 -9.10 -7.93 2.25
CA GLU A 8 -8.08 -6.94 1.98
C GLU A 8 -6.85 -7.55 1.30
N ALA A 9 -6.14 -6.75 0.52
CA ALA A 9 -4.83 -7.08 -0.02
C ALA A 9 -3.82 -6.00 0.36
N THR A 10 -2.57 -6.39 0.55
CA THR A 10 -1.50 -5.43 0.81
C THR A 10 -0.74 -5.09 -0.46
N PRO A 11 -0.10 -3.90 -0.54
CA PRO A 11 0.70 -3.53 -1.70
C PRO A 11 1.79 -4.54 -2.04
N HIS A 12 2.45 -5.14 -1.06
CA HIS A 12 3.49 -6.11 -1.31
C HIS A 12 2.97 -7.43 -1.90
N HIS A 13 1.73 -7.84 -1.60
CA HIS A 13 1.16 -9.08 -2.16
C HIS A 13 0.68 -8.95 -3.61
N PHE A 14 0.34 -7.77 -4.09
CA PHE A 14 0.04 -7.58 -5.52
C PHE A 14 1.24 -7.09 -6.34
N THR A 15 2.38 -6.79 -5.69
CA THR A 15 3.59 -6.27 -6.35
C THR A 15 4.71 -7.31 -6.43
N LEU A 16 4.91 -8.11 -5.38
CA LEU A 16 6.01 -9.06 -5.23
C LEU A 16 5.53 -10.51 -5.32
N THR A 17 6.46 -11.39 -5.68
CA THR A 17 6.32 -12.85 -5.60
C THR A 17 7.31 -13.42 -4.59
N ASP A 18 7.22 -14.72 -4.33
CA ASP A 18 8.16 -15.47 -3.49
C ASP A 18 9.62 -15.39 -3.98
N GLU A 19 9.84 -15.16 -5.27
CA GLU A 19 11.18 -14.90 -5.83
C GLU A 19 11.86 -13.66 -5.24
N ALA A 20 11.08 -12.72 -4.70
CA ALA A 20 11.61 -11.54 -4.03
C ALA A 20 12.50 -11.90 -2.83
N VAL A 21 12.29 -13.06 -2.22
CA VAL A 21 13.13 -13.56 -1.10
C VAL A 21 14.58 -13.77 -1.54
N ILE A 22 14.79 -14.18 -2.80
CA ILE A 22 16.14 -14.39 -3.34
C ILE A 22 16.89 -13.06 -3.42
N LYS A 23 16.19 -11.99 -3.83
CA LYS A 23 16.79 -10.65 -4.02
C LYS A 23 16.89 -9.84 -2.73
N TYR A 24 15.87 -9.90 -1.89
CA TYR A 24 15.72 -9.00 -0.74
C TYR A 24 15.87 -9.71 0.62
N GLY A 25 16.02 -11.03 0.63
CA GLY A 25 16.18 -11.80 1.87
C GLY A 25 15.04 -11.56 2.86
N SER A 26 15.38 -11.22 4.08
CA SER A 26 14.42 -10.97 5.17
C SER A 26 13.49 -9.78 4.90
N LEU A 27 13.88 -8.80 4.07
CA LEU A 27 13.00 -7.70 3.65
C LEU A 27 11.81 -8.18 2.80
N ALA A 28 11.86 -9.40 2.25
CA ALA A 28 10.74 -10.03 1.56
C ALA A 28 10.03 -11.09 2.43
N LYS A 29 10.37 -11.20 3.72
CA LYS A 29 9.67 -12.08 4.65
C LYS A 29 8.38 -11.42 5.12
N MET A 30 7.24 -11.92 4.64
CA MET A 30 5.90 -11.46 4.94
C MET A 30 5.09 -12.51 5.71
N ASN A 31 4.02 -12.09 6.36
CA ASN A 31 3.02 -12.97 6.95
C ASN A 31 1.62 -12.37 6.73
N PRO A 32 0.78 -12.98 5.86
CA PRO A 32 1.02 -14.20 5.06
C PRO A 32 2.23 -14.08 4.14
N PRO A 33 2.89 -15.22 3.79
CA PRO A 33 4.07 -15.17 2.94
C PRO A 33 3.73 -14.76 1.50
N LEU A 34 4.69 -14.16 0.81
CA LEU A 34 4.62 -13.95 -0.63
C LEU A 34 4.47 -15.31 -1.33
N ARG A 35 3.71 -15.33 -2.42
CA ARG A 35 3.39 -16.54 -3.16
C ARG A 35 3.84 -16.41 -4.61
N THR A 36 3.48 -17.41 -5.41
CA THR A 36 3.84 -17.48 -6.83
C THR A 36 3.21 -16.35 -7.66
N GLU A 37 3.70 -16.15 -8.88
CA GLU A 37 3.12 -15.21 -9.83
C GLU A 37 1.64 -15.49 -10.11
N LYS A 38 1.23 -16.77 -10.14
CA LYS A 38 -0.18 -17.16 -10.29
C LYS A 38 -1.03 -16.63 -9.14
N ASP A 39 -0.52 -16.70 -7.90
CA ASP A 39 -1.24 -16.23 -6.72
C ASP A 39 -1.30 -14.69 -6.71
N ARG A 40 -0.20 -14.01 -7.10
CA ARG A 40 -0.17 -12.56 -7.26
C ARG A 40 -1.22 -12.07 -8.26
N LEU A 41 -1.31 -12.72 -9.41
CA LEU A 41 -2.33 -12.41 -10.42
C LEU A 41 -3.75 -12.70 -9.92
N ALA A 42 -3.95 -13.73 -9.11
CA ALA A 42 -5.26 -14.00 -8.49
C ALA A 42 -5.67 -12.90 -7.50
N ILE A 43 -4.74 -12.33 -6.74
CA ILE A 43 -4.99 -11.16 -5.89
C ILE A 43 -5.40 -9.95 -6.74
N ILE A 44 -4.67 -9.67 -7.82
CA ILE A 44 -5.03 -8.58 -8.76
C ILE A 44 -6.42 -8.81 -9.35
N GLN A 45 -6.74 -10.04 -9.77
CA GLN A 45 -8.08 -10.37 -10.28
C GLN A 45 -9.15 -10.14 -9.21
N GLY A 46 -8.92 -10.53 -7.95
CA GLY A 46 -9.83 -10.28 -6.85
C GLY A 46 -10.04 -8.79 -6.56
N LEU A 47 -9.01 -7.96 -6.76
CA LEU A 47 -9.15 -6.50 -6.70
C LEU A 47 -9.98 -5.96 -7.87
N CYS A 48 -9.83 -6.52 -9.08
CA CYS A 48 -10.57 -6.09 -10.28
C CYS A 48 -12.08 -6.43 -10.18
N ASP A 49 -12.42 -7.63 -9.75
CA ASP A 49 -13.81 -8.10 -9.70
C ASP A 49 -14.56 -7.74 -8.40
N GLY A 50 -13.86 -7.11 -7.44
CA GLY A 50 -14.44 -6.66 -6.17
C GLY A 50 -14.58 -7.77 -5.12
N THR A 51 -14.03 -8.96 -5.35
CA THR A 51 -13.90 -10.00 -4.30
C THR A 51 -13.03 -9.46 -3.15
N ILE A 52 -11.94 -8.75 -3.50
CA ILE A 52 -11.10 -7.99 -2.58
C ILE A 52 -11.46 -6.51 -2.75
N ASP A 53 -11.99 -5.90 -1.72
CA ASP A 53 -12.56 -4.56 -1.77
C ASP A 53 -11.76 -3.50 -0.99
N ILE A 54 -10.73 -3.90 -0.26
CA ILE A 54 -9.88 -3.01 0.54
C ILE A 54 -8.41 -3.24 0.22
N ILE A 55 -7.64 -2.16 0.21
CA ILE A 55 -6.17 -2.20 0.21
C ILE A 55 -5.70 -1.66 1.55
N ALA A 56 -5.01 -2.50 2.31
CA ALA A 56 -4.41 -2.17 3.60
C ALA A 56 -2.90 -2.37 3.56
N THR A 57 -2.14 -1.62 4.35
CA THR A 57 -0.67 -1.60 4.23
C THR A 57 0.04 -2.71 4.98
N ASP A 58 -0.55 -3.21 6.04
CA ASP A 58 0.13 -4.10 7.00
C ASP A 58 1.50 -3.52 7.45
N HIS A 59 1.49 -2.22 7.78
CA HIS A 59 2.68 -1.48 8.15
C HIS A 59 3.33 -2.04 9.42
N ALA A 60 4.50 -2.68 9.27
CA ALA A 60 5.23 -3.38 10.32
C ALA A 60 6.68 -2.89 10.39
N PRO A 61 6.96 -1.80 11.12
CA PRO A 61 8.31 -1.29 11.29
C PRO A 61 9.15 -2.21 12.19
N HIS A 62 10.32 -2.57 11.70
CA HIS A 62 11.33 -3.36 12.40
C HIS A 62 12.69 -2.67 12.29
N SER A 63 13.56 -2.88 13.28
CA SER A 63 14.91 -2.33 13.24
C SER A 63 15.76 -2.98 12.14
N ALA A 64 16.81 -2.27 11.70
CA ALA A 64 17.78 -2.82 10.75
C ALA A 64 18.47 -4.08 11.31
N GLU A 65 18.74 -4.09 12.63
CA GLU A 65 19.32 -5.25 13.32
C GLU A 65 18.40 -6.47 13.24
N GLU A 66 17.10 -6.31 13.52
CA GLU A 66 16.14 -7.42 13.45
C GLU A 66 16.00 -7.96 12.03
N LYS A 67 15.97 -7.08 11.04
CA LYS A 67 15.87 -7.45 9.62
C LYS A 67 17.19 -7.97 9.03
N SER A 68 18.34 -7.76 9.68
CA SER A 68 19.62 -8.36 9.25
C SER A 68 19.78 -9.83 9.66
N ARG A 69 18.90 -10.35 10.51
CA ARG A 69 18.92 -11.76 10.92
C ARG A 69 18.63 -12.71 9.76
N PRO A 70 19.08 -13.96 9.84
CA PRO A 70 18.66 -14.99 8.88
C PRO A 70 17.14 -15.09 8.76
N ILE A 71 16.64 -15.41 7.57
CA ILE A 71 15.20 -15.45 7.28
C ILE A 71 14.39 -16.22 8.35
N PRO A 72 14.80 -17.39 8.86
CA PRO A 72 14.02 -18.11 9.88
C PRO A 72 13.80 -17.30 11.16
N SER A 73 14.76 -16.49 11.58
CA SER A 73 14.75 -15.73 12.85
C SER A 73 14.42 -14.25 12.69
N ALA A 74 14.44 -13.71 11.46
CA ALA A 74 14.01 -12.34 11.21
C ALA A 74 12.50 -12.19 11.40
N PRO A 75 12.00 -11.05 11.91
CA PRO A 75 10.57 -10.79 11.98
C PRO A 75 9.96 -10.64 10.57
N SER A 76 8.67 -10.99 10.43
CA SER A 76 7.89 -10.78 9.21
C SER A 76 7.39 -9.33 9.13
N GLY A 77 7.20 -8.83 7.92
CA GLY A 77 6.61 -7.53 7.64
C GLY A 77 7.61 -6.45 7.25
N ILE A 78 7.05 -5.39 6.68
CA ILE A 78 7.74 -4.22 6.15
C ILE A 78 6.97 -2.94 6.47
N ILE A 79 7.63 -1.78 6.36
CA ILE A 79 6.92 -0.51 6.33
C ILE A 79 6.13 -0.38 5.02
N GLY A 80 4.92 0.19 5.04
CA GLY A 80 4.06 0.25 3.86
C GLY A 80 3.31 1.56 3.67
N LEU A 81 3.19 2.42 4.69
CA LEU A 81 2.36 3.62 4.63
C LEU A 81 2.78 4.59 3.52
N GLU A 82 4.07 4.87 3.40
CA GLU A 82 4.60 5.91 2.51
C GLU A 82 4.67 5.47 1.04
N THR A 83 4.64 4.16 0.77
CA THR A 83 4.73 3.60 -0.59
C THR A 83 3.41 3.04 -1.11
N SER A 84 2.37 2.93 -0.28
CA SER A 84 1.14 2.21 -0.62
C SER A 84 0.42 2.79 -1.84
N LEU A 85 0.20 4.11 -1.89
CA LEU A 85 -0.44 4.79 -3.02
C LEU A 85 0.38 4.61 -4.29
N ALA A 86 1.68 4.84 -4.21
CA ALA A 86 2.58 4.75 -5.35
C ALA A 86 2.69 3.33 -5.90
N LEU A 87 2.74 2.31 -5.04
CA LEU A 87 2.69 0.90 -5.44
C LEU A 87 1.35 0.55 -6.10
N GLY A 88 0.23 1.05 -5.57
CA GLY A 88 -1.08 0.90 -6.19
C GLY A 88 -1.14 1.50 -7.59
N ILE A 89 -0.64 2.73 -7.76
CA ILE A 89 -0.58 3.38 -9.07
C ILE A 89 0.35 2.62 -10.01
N THR A 90 1.55 2.28 -9.57
CA THR A 90 2.58 1.63 -10.39
C THR A 90 2.18 0.22 -10.82
N SER A 91 1.61 -0.58 -9.88
CA SER A 91 1.35 -2.00 -10.11
C SER A 91 -0.08 -2.31 -10.58
N LEU A 92 -1.05 -1.41 -10.34
CA LEU A 92 -2.46 -1.68 -10.69
C LEU A 92 -3.02 -0.70 -11.71
N VAL A 93 -2.74 0.61 -11.57
CA VAL A 93 -3.33 1.62 -12.48
C VAL A 93 -2.58 1.69 -13.78
N ARG A 94 -1.25 1.79 -13.77
CA ARG A 94 -0.45 1.92 -14.98
C ARG A 94 -0.52 0.70 -15.92
N PRO A 95 -0.56 -0.54 -15.41
CA PRO A 95 -0.82 -1.72 -16.26
C PRO A 95 -2.28 -1.83 -16.75
N GLY A 96 -3.20 -1.01 -16.24
CA GLY A 96 -4.60 -1.00 -16.63
C GLY A 96 -5.48 -2.04 -15.91
N HIS A 97 -5.03 -2.58 -14.80
CA HIS A 97 -5.84 -3.50 -13.97
C HIS A 97 -6.98 -2.75 -13.26
N LEU A 98 -6.72 -1.56 -12.74
CA LEU A 98 -7.71 -0.68 -12.12
C LEU A 98 -7.63 0.72 -12.74
N THR A 99 -8.74 1.44 -12.71
CA THR A 99 -8.72 2.89 -12.86
C THR A 99 -8.21 3.55 -11.59
N LEU A 100 -7.74 4.79 -11.67
CA LEU A 100 -7.31 5.54 -10.50
C LEU A 100 -8.43 5.66 -9.45
N ASN A 101 -9.66 5.91 -9.87
CA ASN A 101 -10.80 6.00 -8.95
C ASN A 101 -11.04 4.67 -8.22
N GLN A 102 -11.00 3.53 -8.92
CA GLN A 102 -11.15 2.21 -8.30
C GLN A 102 -10.05 1.92 -7.27
N LEU A 103 -8.81 2.34 -7.55
CA LEU A 103 -7.72 2.24 -6.56
C LEU A 103 -8.04 3.09 -5.32
N LEU A 104 -8.41 4.36 -5.52
CA LEU A 104 -8.71 5.27 -4.41
C LEU A 104 -9.92 4.82 -3.58
N GLU A 105 -10.98 4.29 -4.20
CA GLU A 105 -12.11 3.72 -3.49
C GLU A 105 -11.68 2.62 -2.51
N LYS A 106 -10.78 1.73 -2.93
CA LYS A 106 -10.28 0.64 -2.10
C LYS A 106 -9.37 1.10 -0.96
N MET A 107 -8.79 2.29 -1.06
CA MET A 107 -7.90 2.88 -0.06
C MET A 107 -8.60 3.91 0.85
N THR A 108 -9.80 4.38 0.50
CA THR A 108 -10.49 5.47 1.20
C THR A 108 -11.96 5.14 1.51
N VAL A 109 -12.82 5.14 0.50
CA VAL A 109 -14.28 5.00 0.66
C VAL A 109 -14.65 3.66 1.27
N ASN A 110 -14.09 2.56 0.75
CA ASN A 110 -14.43 1.22 1.21
C ASN A 110 -14.01 0.98 2.68
N PRO A 111 -12.78 1.27 3.11
CA PRO A 111 -12.41 1.17 4.53
C PRO A 111 -13.20 2.16 5.41
N ALA A 112 -13.49 3.37 4.93
CA ALA A 112 -14.32 4.31 5.69
C ALA A 112 -15.73 3.77 5.94
N HIS A 113 -16.36 3.16 4.95
CA HIS A 113 -17.68 2.51 5.11
C HIS A 113 -17.60 1.30 6.06
N LEU A 114 -16.57 0.46 5.92
CA LEU A 114 -16.43 -0.73 6.77
C LEU A 114 -16.30 -0.37 8.25
N TYR A 115 -15.49 0.66 8.56
CA TYR A 115 -15.22 1.08 9.92
C TYR A 115 -16.11 2.22 10.41
N HIS A 116 -17.11 2.62 9.62
CA HIS A 116 -18.05 3.72 9.95
C HIS A 116 -17.33 5.03 10.27
N LEU A 117 -16.25 5.33 9.51
CA LEU A 117 -15.49 6.56 9.69
C LEU A 117 -16.22 7.75 9.02
N PRO A 118 -16.10 8.97 9.57
CA PRO A 118 -16.69 10.17 8.96
C PRO A 118 -15.85 10.72 7.79
N SER A 119 -14.98 9.92 7.20
CA SER A 119 -14.03 10.25 6.12
C SER A 119 -14.40 9.55 4.80
N GLY A 120 -13.52 9.66 3.80
CA GLY A 120 -13.72 9.01 2.49
C GLY A 120 -14.64 9.78 1.55
N LYS A 121 -14.95 11.06 1.84
CA LYS A 121 -15.81 11.93 1.02
C LYS A 121 -15.28 13.35 0.97
N LEU A 122 -15.53 14.02 -0.16
CA LEU A 122 -15.16 15.41 -0.39
C LEU A 122 -16.44 16.23 -0.55
N GLU A 123 -16.98 16.75 0.55
CA GLU A 123 -18.20 17.53 0.57
C GLU A 123 -18.15 18.64 1.65
N PRO A 124 -18.89 19.75 1.51
CA PRO A 124 -18.96 20.76 2.54
C PRO A 124 -19.43 20.19 3.88
N GLY A 125 -18.71 20.50 4.96
CA GLY A 125 -19.00 20.01 6.31
C GLY A 125 -18.31 18.67 6.67
N ALA A 126 -17.69 17.97 5.71
CA ALA A 126 -16.87 16.81 6.00
C ALA A 126 -15.52 17.21 6.62
N PRO A 127 -14.85 16.30 7.36
CA PRO A 127 -13.49 16.51 7.81
C PRO A 127 -12.56 16.86 6.64
N ALA A 128 -11.75 17.92 6.80
CA ALA A 128 -10.79 18.31 5.78
C ALA A 128 -9.50 17.49 5.89
N ASP A 129 -9.60 16.18 5.61
CA ASP A 129 -8.52 15.22 5.53
C ASP A 129 -8.26 14.90 4.06
N LEU A 130 -7.23 15.51 3.50
CA LEU A 130 -6.99 15.55 2.05
C LEU A 130 -5.55 15.16 1.73
N VAL A 131 -5.37 14.47 0.60
CA VAL A 131 -4.06 14.22 -0.01
C VAL A 131 -4.06 14.79 -1.42
N LEU A 132 -3.07 15.63 -1.70
CA LEU A 132 -2.77 16.10 -3.05
C LEU A 132 -1.58 15.32 -3.58
N PHE A 133 -1.72 14.75 -4.77
CA PHE A 133 -0.66 13.96 -5.39
C PHE A 133 -0.69 14.09 -6.92
N ASP A 134 0.44 13.85 -7.56
CA ASP A 134 0.52 13.73 -9.02
C ASP A 134 0.61 12.24 -9.40
N PRO A 135 -0.39 11.65 -10.07
CA PRO A 135 -0.38 10.24 -10.44
C PRO A 135 0.65 9.90 -11.52
N ASN A 136 1.18 10.89 -12.23
CA ASN A 136 2.12 10.70 -13.32
C ASN A 136 3.57 11.00 -12.94
N GLU A 137 3.79 11.68 -11.82
CA GLU A 137 5.14 12.00 -11.37
C GLU A 137 5.87 10.74 -10.89
N LYS A 138 7.07 10.56 -11.42
CA LYS A 138 8.01 9.51 -10.98
C LYS A 138 8.79 9.99 -9.77
N TRP A 139 9.02 9.07 -8.84
CA TRP A 139 9.89 9.31 -7.70
C TRP A 139 10.53 8.02 -7.21
N ILE A 140 11.56 8.15 -6.41
CA ILE A 140 12.31 7.02 -5.86
C ILE A 140 12.32 7.16 -4.33
N PRO A 141 11.71 6.22 -3.57
CA PRO A 141 11.81 6.22 -2.11
C PRO A 141 13.25 5.93 -1.68
N THR A 142 13.90 6.89 -1.06
CA THR A 142 15.26 6.80 -0.51
C THR A 142 15.30 7.05 0.98
N GLU A 143 14.33 7.83 1.48
CA GLU A 143 14.18 8.22 2.87
C GLU A 143 12.72 8.00 3.31
N TYR A 144 12.51 7.78 4.60
CA TYR A 144 11.20 7.51 5.18
C TYR A 144 10.98 8.37 6.43
N HIS A 145 9.74 8.83 6.63
CA HIS A 145 9.31 9.48 7.86
C HIS A 145 9.06 8.46 8.98
N SER A 146 8.83 7.21 8.62
CA SER A 146 8.79 6.11 9.58
C SER A 146 10.11 6.03 10.36
N LYS A 147 10.05 5.64 11.64
CA LYS A 147 11.23 5.38 12.46
C LYS A 147 12.07 4.19 11.95
N SER A 148 11.56 3.45 11.00
CA SER A 148 12.18 2.29 10.39
C SER A 148 12.23 2.44 8.88
N CYS A 149 13.20 1.78 8.24
CA CYS A 149 13.40 1.80 6.80
C CYS A 149 13.34 0.40 6.16
N ASN A 150 12.73 -0.58 6.84
CA ASN A 150 12.66 -1.97 6.39
C ASN A 150 11.68 -2.14 5.21
N SER A 151 12.12 -1.78 4.01
CA SER A 151 11.34 -1.88 2.78
C SER A 151 12.17 -2.46 1.62
N PRO A 152 11.66 -3.46 0.88
CA PRO A 152 12.30 -3.92 -0.36
C PRO A 152 12.12 -2.92 -1.50
N PHE A 153 11.25 -1.92 -1.36
CA PHE A 153 10.93 -0.93 -2.39
C PHE A 153 11.85 0.29 -2.38
N THR A 154 12.78 0.37 -1.43
CA THR A 154 13.81 1.41 -1.42
C THR A 154 14.61 1.37 -2.72
N GLY A 155 14.73 2.52 -3.40
CA GLY A 155 15.40 2.63 -4.69
C GLY A 155 14.55 2.22 -5.91
N TRP A 156 13.30 1.82 -5.76
CA TRP A 156 12.41 1.55 -6.88
C TRP A 156 11.90 2.86 -7.51
N GLU A 157 11.81 2.90 -8.84
CA GLU A 157 11.08 3.96 -9.53
C GLU A 157 9.58 3.68 -9.43
N LEU A 158 8.87 4.57 -8.75
CA LEU A 158 7.43 4.49 -8.54
C LEU A 158 6.73 5.71 -9.16
N TYR A 159 5.44 5.54 -9.49
CA TYR A 159 4.56 6.63 -9.92
C TYR A 159 3.58 7.02 -8.81
N GLY A 160 3.18 8.27 -8.78
CA GLY A 160 2.22 8.76 -7.80
C GLY A 160 2.91 9.43 -6.61
N LYS A 161 3.42 10.65 -6.85
CA LYS A 161 4.11 11.44 -5.82
C LYS A 161 3.11 12.24 -5.01
N VAL A 162 3.08 12.05 -3.71
CA VAL A 162 2.31 12.88 -2.78
C VAL A 162 2.98 14.25 -2.67
N LYS A 163 2.21 15.31 -2.87
CA LYS A 163 2.66 16.72 -2.80
C LYS A 163 2.29 17.39 -1.49
N ARG A 164 1.13 17.03 -0.94
CA ARG A 164 0.66 17.63 0.31
C ARG A 164 -0.31 16.69 1.02
N THR A 165 -0.21 16.63 2.33
CA THR A 165 -1.22 15.99 3.18
C THR A 165 -1.80 17.02 4.14
N ILE A 166 -3.12 17.05 4.23
CA ILE A 166 -3.88 17.93 5.11
C ILE A 166 -4.66 17.02 6.07
N CYS A 167 -4.58 17.30 7.36
CA CYS A 167 -5.30 16.60 8.41
C CYS A 167 -6.05 17.63 9.26
N ALA A 168 -7.36 17.44 9.43
CA ALA A 168 -8.24 18.35 10.13
C ALA A 168 -8.06 19.84 9.67
N GLY A 169 -7.92 20.05 8.35
CA GLY A 169 -7.73 21.37 7.76
C GLY A 169 -6.32 21.96 7.87
N LYS A 170 -5.38 21.25 8.48
CA LYS A 170 -3.99 21.70 8.63
C LYS A 170 -3.05 20.91 7.73
N THR A 171 -2.16 21.59 7.03
CA THR A 171 -1.08 20.94 6.29
C THR A 171 -0.12 20.26 7.27
N VAL A 172 0.04 18.96 7.16
CA VAL A 172 0.93 18.13 8.00
C VAL A 172 2.13 17.59 7.22
N TYR A 173 2.08 17.63 5.89
CA TYR A 173 3.18 17.27 5.01
C TYR A 173 3.15 18.13 3.74
N THR A 174 4.33 18.51 3.27
CA THR A 174 4.56 19.11 1.94
C THR A 174 5.87 18.55 1.37
N ASP A 175 5.84 18.17 0.08
CA ASP A 175 7.00 17.69 -0.70
C ASP A 175 7.98 18.83 -0.94
#